data_d7ca35e916e44cfaf233ec036bbba7e0
#
_entry.id   d7ca35e916e44cfaf233ec036bbba7e0
#
_cell.length_a   1.000
_cell.length_b   1.000
_cell.length_c   1.000
_cell.angle_alpha   90.00
_cell.angle_beta   90.00
_cell.angle_gamma   90.00
#
_symmetry.space_group_name_H-M   'P 1'
#
loop_
_entity.id
_entity.type
_entity.pdbx_description
1 polymer ?
#
loop_
_entity_poly.entity_id
_entity_poly.type
_entity_poly.pdbx_seq_one_letter_code
_entity_poly.pdbx_strand_id
1 'polypeptide(L)'
;MRAVTFHGPFDLKVEDVPDPKIQAPKDVIIKVTSAGICGSDMHAYDGRMTLPPTGWSMGHEYIGEVVEIGAEITNFKPGDRVVGSFTSSCGECWYCKHEWPSVCQSAMAFGFIMLPGAQAEYLRVPNGHYTLERVPDNVSDEKGIFAGDILATGYFAADRGEIKPNDVVAVIGSGPVGLFAQMSALLFEPKVVLAIDSMPERLEMSKKIGAVPVNMSEVDAQAVIKEHSEGRGADVVLEAVGIEPSLKDAFKYVRPAGIISAVGMYTEPEFPFPMFQAFLRDITFKIGMCPVKRYMGTLLNTISEGKMDPSMIVTHTMPLADAPRGYDIFTNRKENCIKVLLKPQE
;
A
#
# COMPACT_ATOMS: atom_id res chain seq x y z
N MET A 1 11.45 12.96 21.08
CA MET A 1 10.86 13.21 19.76
C MET A 1 9.34 13.15 19.81
N ARG A 2 8.64 13.89 18.95
CA ARG A 2 7.19 13.78 18.84
C ARG A 2 6.79 12.56 17.98
N ALA A 3 5.70 11.90 18.35
CA ALA A 3 5.12 10.80 17.60
C ALA A 3 3.59 10.77 17.74
N VAL A 4 2.90 10.19 16.77
CA VAL A 4 1.48 9.85 16.87
C VAL A 4 1.37 8.53 17.63
N THR A 5 0.79 8.56 18.81
CA THR A 5 0.69 7.40 19.70
C THR A 5 -0.75 6.91 19.85
N PHE A 6 -0.91 5.59 19.93
CA PHE A 6 -2.18 4.92 20.12
C PHE A 6 -2.52 4.81 21.62
N HIS A 7 -3.72 5.21 22.03
CA HIS A 7 -4.22 5.12 23.40
C HIS A 7 -5.49 4.26 23.55
N GLY A 8 -6.06 3.86 22.42
CA GLY A 8 -7.26 3.05 22.33
C GLY A 8 -8.01 3.31 21.02
N PRO A 9 -9.08 2.58 20.74
CA PRO A 9 -9.89 2.83 19.55
C PRO A 9 -10.37 4.28 19.51
N PHE A 10 -10.12 4.95 18.37
CA PHE A 10 -10.42 6.36 18.12
C PHE A 10 -9.69 7.36 19.05
N ASP A 11 -8.67 6.90 19.79
CA ASP A 11 -7.87 7.76 20.68
C ASP A 11 -6.40 7.74 20.26
N LEU A 12 -6.00 8.74 19.47
CA LEU A 12 -4.64 9.03 19.08
C LEU A 12 -4.18 10.36 19.67
N LYS A 13 -2.93 10.40 20.09
CA LYS A 13 -2.28 11.62 20.59
C LYS A 13 -0.98 11.88 19.85
N VAL A 14 -0.59 13.15 19.83
CA VAL A 14 0.76 13.54 19.42
C VAL A 14 1.48 13.97 20.70
N GLU A 15 2.49 13.21 21.09
CA GLU A 15 3.17 13.40 22.36
C GLU A 15 4.67 13.08 22.27
N ASP A 16 5.41 13.49 23.28
CA ASP A 16 6.82 13.21 23.38
C ASP A 16 7.08 11.76 23.78
N VAL A 17 7.88 11.06 22.98
CA VAL A 17 8.37 9.71 23.22
C VAL A 17 9.90 9.69 23.19
N PRO A 18 10.56 8.67 23.78
CA PRO A 18 12.01 8.56 23.71
C PRO A 18 12.53 8.53 22.26
N ASP A 19 13.66 9.17 22.03
CA ASP A 19 14.34 9.09 20.73
C ASP A 19 14.80 7.66 20.44
N PRO A 20 14.70 7.20 19.16
CA PRO A 20 15.21 5.89 18.81
C PRO A 20 16.73 5.82 18.92
N LYS A 21 17.26 4.63 19.20
CA LYS A 21 18.70 4.36 19.30
C LYS A 21 19.04 3.14 18.46
N ILE A 22 20.26 3.07 17.92
CA ILE A 22 20.82 1.85 17.33
C ILE A 22 20.82 0.74 18.40
N GLN A 23 20.17 -0.39 18.08
CA GLN A 23 20.07 -1.56 18.96
C GLN A 23 20.80 -2.77 18.38
N ALA A 24 21.05 -2.78 17.08
CA ALA A 24 21.76 -3.85 16.37
C ALA A 24 22.70 -3.26 15.30
N PRO A 25 23.76 -4.00 14.91
CA PRO A 25 24.73 -3.50 13.93
C PRO A 25 24.17 -3.19 12.54
N LYS A 26 23.00 -3.76 12.19
CA LYS A 26 22.31 -3.55 10.90
C LYS A 26 21.16 -2.53 10.98
N ASP A 27 21.03 -1.80 12.08
CA ASP A 27 20.01 -0.76 12.23
C ASP A 27 20.41 0.52 11.51
N VAL A 28 19.40 1.26 11.06
CA VAL A 28 19.54 2.64 10.58
C VAL A 28 18.52 3.51 11.31
N ILE A 29 18.92 4.72 11.72
CA ILE A 29 17.98 5.73 12.20
C ILE A 29 17.79 6.75 11.09
N ILE A 30 16.55 7.04 10.80
CA ILE A 30 16.16 8.07 9.81
C ILE A 30 15.42 9.21 10.51
N LYS A 31 15.64 10.42 10.01
CA LYS A 31 14.79 11.59 10.24
C LYS A 31 13.65 11.51 9.25
N VAL A 32 12.42 11.31 9.71
CA VAL A 32 11.26 11.15 8.85
C VAL A 32 10.85 12.51 8.29
N THR A 33 10.87 12.67 6.98
CA THR A 33 10.47 13.90 6.28
C THR A 33 9.01 13.86 5.84
N SER A 34 8.47 12.66 5.59
CA SER A 34 7.06 12.46 5.33
C SER A 34 6.63 11.06 5.79
N ALA A 35 5.43 10.98 6.38
CA ALA A 35 4.77 9.72 6.75
C ALA A 35 3.35 9.69 6.18
N GLY A 36 2.85 8.49 5.84
CA GLY A 36 1.49 8.32 5.31
C GLY A 36 0.51 7.79 6.35
N ILE A 37 -0.78 8.14 6.18
CA ILE A 37 -1.89 7.43 6.82
C ILE A 37 -2.42 6.41 5.83
N CYS A 38 -2.40 5.12 6.22
CA CYS A 38 -2.80 3.99 5.40
C CYS A 38 -4.17 3.42 5.83
N GLY A 39 -4.85 2.76 4.88
CA GLY A 39 -6.10 2.05 5.17
C GLY A 39 -5.94 0.95 6.23
N SER A 40 -4.77 0.31 6.30
CA SER A 40 -4.47 -0.71 7.30
C SER A 40 -4.29 -0.15 8.72
N ASP A 41 -3.87 1.12 8.88
CA ASP A 41 -3.85 1.80 10.18
C ASP A 41 -5.25 1.88 10.79
N MET A 42 -6.29 1.95 9.92
CA MET A 42 -7.69 2.03 10.38
C MET A 42 -8.14 0.78 11.10
N HIS A 43 -7.59 -0.40 10.76
CA HIS A 43 -7.95 -1.64 11.47
C HIS A 43 -7.51 -1.63 12.93
N ALA A 44 -6.37 -0.99 13.22
CA ALA A 44 -5.94 -0.73 14.60
C ALA A 44 -6.75 0.42 15.22
N TYR A 45 -6.88 1.53 14.49
CA TYR A 45 -7.55 2.75 14.97
C TYR A 45 -9.01 2.52 15.36
N ASP A 46 -9.76 1.74 14.62
CA ASP A 46 -11.18 1.44 14.89
C ASP A 46 -11.41 0.14 15.69
N GLY A 47 -10.35 -0.54 16.10
CA GLY A 47 -10.40 -1.72 16.95
C GLY A 47 -10.80 -3.03 16.26
N ARG A 48 -10.76 -3.09 14.92
CA ARG A 48 -11.07 -4.31 14.14
C ARG A 48 -9.98 -5.38 14.20
N MET A 49 -8.77 -5.04 14.62
CA MET A 49 -7.68 -6.01 14.79
C MET A 49 -6.98 -5.83 16.13
N THR A 50 -6.09 -6.77 16.48
CA THR A 50 -5.27 -6.67 17.70
C THR A 50 -4.52 -5.36 17.75
N LEU A 51 -4.72 -4.62 18.82
CA LEU A 51 -4.25 -3.26 18.99
C LEU A 51 -2.80 -3.23 19.46
N PRO A 52 -2.02 -2.23 19.04
CA PRO A 52 -0.72 -1.97 19.64
C PRO A 52 -0.87 -1.59 21.11
N PRO A 53 0.20 -1.73 21.92
CA PRO A 53 0.20 -1.24 23.30
C PRO A 53 -0.07 0.26 23.36
N THR A 54 -0.70 0.71 24.45
CA THR A 54 -0.90 2.15 24.72
C THR A 54 0.45 2.88 24.74
N GLY A 55 0.51 4.04 24.07
CA GLY A 55 1.74 4.82 23.87
C GLY A 55 2.61 4.33 22.71
N TRP A 56 2.16 3.34 21.93
CA TRP A 56 2.88 2.84 20.76
C TRP A 56 2.70 3.78 19.57
N SER A 57 3.79 4.09 18.86
CA SER A 57 3.68 4.96 17.67
C SER A 57 3.06 4.26 16.48
N MET A 58 2.25 5.01 15.72
CA MET A 58 1.47 4.54 14.59
C MET A 58 2.22 4.71 13.26
N GLY A 59 1.68 4.06 12.20
CA GLY A 59 2.07 4.27 10.82
C GLY A 59 3.23 3.39 10.34
N HIS A 60 3.25 3.13 9.03
CA HIS A 60 4.22 2.23 8.41
C HIS A 60 4.66 2.68 7.00
N GLU A 61 4.12 3.80 6.50
CA GLU A 61 4.58 4.45 5.28
C GLU A 61 5.49 5.60 5.64
N TYR A 62 6.72 5.60 5.14
CA TYR A 62 7.71 6.61 5.51
C TYR A 62 8.81 6.80 4.46
N ILE A 63 9.30 8.02 4.42
CA ILE A 63 10.46 8.46 3.67
C ILE A 63 11.23 9.47 4.54
N GLY A 64 12.54 9.53 4.38
CA GLY A 64 13.34 10.45 5.18
C GLY A 64 14.81 10.44 4.84
N GLU A 65 15.61 10.99 5.74
CA GLU A 65 17.05 11.11 5.64
C GLU A 65 17.74 10.26 6.71
N VAL A 66 18.76 9.51 6.32
CA VAL A 66 19.60 8.75 7.25
C VAL A 66 20.35 9.71 8.16
N VAL A 67 20.24 9.51 9.47
CA VAL A 67 20.96 10.33 10.47
C VAL A 67 21.99 9.53 11.24
N GLU A 68 21.76 8.23 11.46
CA GLU A 68 22.68 7.35 12.18
C GLU A 68 22.63 5.94 11.58
N ILE A 69 23.78 5.26 11.56
CA ILE A 69 23.91 3.90 11.01
C ILE A 69 24.61 2.98 12.01
N GLY A 70 24.19 1.73 12.06
CA GLY A 70 24.89 0.66 12.80
C GLY A 70 26.18 0.26 12.11
N ALA A 71 27.05 -0.42 12.87
CA ALA A 71 28.43 -0.72 12.46
C ALA A 71 28.56 -1.64 11.22
N GLU A 72 27.50 -2.40 10.86
CA GLU A 72 27.49 -3.28 9.68
C GLU A 72 26.77 -2.66 8.47
N ILE A 73 26.32 -1.41 8.55
CA ILE A 73 25.72 -0.70 7.41
C ILE A 73 26.84 -0.16 6.52
N THR A 74 26.89 -0.62 5.28
CA THR A 74 27.90 -0.22 4.29
C THR A 74 27.32 0.44 3.05
N ASN A 75 26.00 0.29 2.83
CA ASN A 75 25.30 0.77 1.64
C ASN A 75 24.59 2.13 1.84
N PHE A 76 24.57 2.65 3.06
CA PHE A 76 24.03 3.97 3.39
C PHE A 76 25.00 4.77 4.26
N LYS A 77 24.82 6.09 4.24
CA LYS A 77 25.55 7.07 5.08
C LYS A 77 24.58 8.15 5.54
N PRO A 78 24.90 8.87 6.63
CA PRO A 78 24.14 10.07 7.00
C PRO A 78 24.02 11.06 5.84
N GLY A 79 22.82 11.63 5.66
CA GLY A 79 22.44 12.50 4.55
C GLY A 79 21.84 11.79 3.34
N ASP A 80 21.86 10.46 3.27
CA ASP A 80 21.20 9.74 2.19
C ASP A 80 19.68 9.81 2.36
N ARG A 81 18.95 10.15 1.28
CA ARG A 81 17.49 10.08 1.24
C ARG A 81 17.03 8.65 0.96
N VAL A 82 16.14 8.15 1.80
CA VAL A 82 15.69 6.76 1.74
C VAL A 82 14.19 6.63 1.97
N VAL A 83 13.57 5.67 1.31
CA VAL A 83 12.23 5.15 1.59
C VAL A 83 12.35 3.74 2.13
N GLY A 84 11.46 3.36 3.04
CA GLY A 84 11.48 2.02 3.62
C GLY A 84 10.23 1.21 3.34
N SER A 85 10.41 -0.11 3.32
CA SER A 85 9.28 -1.06 3.29
C SER A 85 8.50 -0.98 4.60
N PHE A 86 7.17 -1.17 4.53
CA PHE A 86 6.30 -1.25 5.71
C PHE A 86 6.65 -2.41 6.67
N THR A 87 7.48 -3.36 6.21
CA THR A 87 8.04 -4.43 7.04
C THR A 87 9.56 -4.42 6.98
N SER A 88 10.22 -4.59 8.13
CA SER A 88 11.64 -4.96 8.19
C SER A 88 11.79 -6.43 7.86
N SER A 89 12.79 -6.77 7.05
CA SER A 89 13.13 -8.16 6.66
C SER A 89 14.63 -8.37 6.69
N CYS A 90 15.10 -9.61 6.98
CA CYS A 90 16.53 -9.85 7.25
C CYS A 90 17.44 -9.79 6.02
N GLY A 91 16.93 -9.97 4.80
CA GLY A 91 17.73 -10.03 3.57
C GLY A 91 18.52 -11.34 3.32
N GLU A 92 18.58 -12.25 4.31
CA GLU A 92 19.50 -13.38 4.33
C GLU A 92 18.82 -14.76 4.28
N CYS A 93 17.55 -14.85 4.78
CA CYS A 93 16.82 -16.11 4.78
C CYS A 93 16.43 -16.55 3.36
N TRP A 94 16.00 -17.80 3.26
CA TRP A 94 15.58 -18.36 1.97
C TRP A 94 14.55 -17.48 1.26
N TYR A 95 13.54 -17.01 1.98
CA TYR A 95 12.48 -16.16 1.43
C TYR A 95 13.01 -14.83 0.89
N CYS A 96 13.85 -14.12 1.65
CA CYS A 96 14.44 -12.86 1.19
C CYS A 96 15.32 -13.05 -0.06
N LYS A 97 16.13 -14.12 -0.11
CA LYS A 97 16.98 -14.44 -1.26
C LYS A 97 16.20 -14.85 -2.51
N HIS A 98 14.93 -15.25 -2.34
CA HIS A 98 14.02 -15.60 -3.44
C HIS A 98 12.94 -14.53 -3.66
N GLU A 99 13.21 -13.30 -3.23
CA GLU A 99 12.34 -12.14 -3.47
C GLU A 99 10.94 -12.21 -2.82
N TRP A 100 10.84 -12.92 -1.68
CA TRP A 100 9.64 -13.00 -0.85
C TRP A 100 9.87 -12.43 0.56
N PRO A 101 10.35 -11.16 0.71
CA PRO A 101 10.61 -10.57 2.03
C PRO A 101 9.37 -10.43 2.90
N SER A 102 8.17 -10.36 2.32
CA SER A 102 6.90 -10.28 3.08
C SER A 102 6.65 -11.50 3.99
N VAL A 103 7.24 -12.66 3.67
CA VAL A 103 7.16 -13.88 4.47
C VAL A 103 8.51 -14.25 5.09
N CYS A 104 9.40 -13.27 5.30
CA CYS A 104 10.66 -13.45 6.00
C CYS A 104 10.40 -14.00 7.42
N GLN A 105 11.23 -14.95 7.87
CA GLN A 105 11.11 -15.56 9.20
C GLN A 105 11.28 -14.55 10.35
N SER A 106 11.96 -13.42 10.08
CA SER A 106 12.18 -12.33 11.03
C SER A 106 11.46 -11.05 10.59
N ALA A 107 10.40 -11.18 9.79
CA ALA A 107 9.64 -9.99 9.36
C ALA A 107 8.97 -9.31 10.56
N MET A 108 9.06 -7.99 10.61
CA MET A 108 8.44 -7.15 11.63
C MET A 108 7.77 -5.95 10.97
N ALA A 109 6.48 -5.77 11.22
CA ALA A 109 5.71 -4.63 10.69
C ALA A 109 5.86 -3.40 11.59
N PHE A 110 6.04 -2.23 10.97
CA PHE A 110 6.03 -0.94 11.66
C PHE A 110 4.61 -0.52 12.04
N GLY A 111 4.45 0.21 13.13
CA GLY A 111 3.16 0.77 13.56
C GLY A 111 2.15 -0.24 14.11
N PHE A 112 2.56 -1.51 14.18
CA PHE A 112 1.79 -2.61 14.78
C PHE A 112 2.52 -3.12 16.03
N ILE A 113 2.13 -4.29 16.54
CA ILE A 113 2.64 -4.82 17.83
C ILE A 113 4.17 -5.02 17.84
N MET A 114 4.81 -5.18 16.69
CA MET A 114 6.19 -5.67 16.59
C MET A 114 7.23 -4.54 16.57
N LEU A 115 6.97 -3.43 15.89
CA LEU A 115 7.86 -2.28 15.81
C LEU A 115 7.09 -0.97 16.02
N PRO A 116 7.70 0.02 16.71
CA PRO A 116 7.20 1.38 16.72
C PRO A 116 6.98 1.91 15.30
N GLY A 117 5.95 2.72 15.14
CA GLY A 117 5.55 3.23 13.84
C GLY A 117 6.32 4.45 13.37
N ALA A 118 6.08 4.79 12.12
CA ALA A 118 6.80 5.80 11.37
C ALA A 118 6.16 7.20 11.40
N GLN A 119 4.98 7.36 12.01
CA GLN A 119 4.36 8.67 12.20
C GLN A 119 5.00 9.38 13.40
N ALA A 120 6.30 9.67 13.26
CA ALA A 120 7.19 10.23 14.28
C ALA A 120 8.30 11.06 13.62
N GLU A 121 8.97 11.91 14.38
CA GLU A 121 10.10 12.73 13.86
C GLU A 121 11.31 11.88 13.45
N TYR A 122 11.52 10.75 14.12
CA TYR A 122 12.62 9.81 13.83
C TYR A 122 12.12 8.38 13.91
N LEU A 123 12.77 7.47 13.16
CA LEU A 123 12.44 6.06 13.14
C LEU A 123 13.73 5.21 13.14
N ARG A 124 13.78 4.20 14.01
CA ARG A 124 14.76 3.11 13.91
C ARG A 124 14.26 2.06 12.92
N VAL A 125 15.07 1.79 11.92
CA VAL A 125 14.79 0.78 10.90
C VAL A 125 15.72 -0.43 11.09
N PRO A 126 15.22 -1.55 11.66
CA PRO A 126 16.00 -2.78 11.75
C PRO A 126 16.33 -3.33 10.37
N ASN A 127 17.50 -3.96 10.24
CA ASN A 127 18.00 -4.47 8.96
C ASN A 127 17.95 -3.42 7.85
N GLY A 128 18.34 -2.18 8.18
CA GLY A 128 18.22 -1.03 7.27
C GLY A 128 18.92 -1.25 5.93
N HIS A 129 20.02 -2.03 5.91
CA HIS A 129 20.73 -2.41 4.69
C HIS A 129 19.84 -3.08 3.62
N TYR A 130 18.76 -3.74 4.05
CA TYR A 130 17.82 -4.44 3.18
C TYR A 130 16.45 -3.77 3.15
N THR A 131 15.96 -3.27 4.30
CA THR A 131 14.61 -2.68 4.45
C THR A 131 14.46 -1.37 3.68
N LEU A 132 15.55 -0.59 3.57
CA LEU A 132 15.58 0.72 2.91
C LEU A 132 15.96 0.64 1.44
N GLU A 133 15.55 1.66 0.67
CA GLU A 133 15.97 1.92 -0.70
C GLU A 133 16.31 3.40 -0.86
N ARG A 134 17.37 3.70 -1.64
CA ARG A 134 17.78 5.07 -1.93
C ARG A 134 16.79 5.74 -2.89
N VAL A 135 16.36 6.94 -2.53
CA VAL A 135 15.48 7.74 -3.38
C VAL A 135 16.31 8.55 -4.38
N PRO A 136 16.02 8.47 -5.70
CA PRO A 136 16.67 9.29 -6.70
C PRO A 136 16.48 10.79 -6.42
N ASP A 137 17.49 11.61 -6.75
CA ASP A 137 17.50 13.05 -6.43
C ASP A 137 16.33 13.82 -7.07
N ASN A 138 15.89 13.38 -8.26
CA ASN A 138 14.77 13.99 -8.99
C ASN A 138 13.39 13.47 -8.56
N VAL A 139 13.30 12.58 -7.57
CA VAL A 139 12.04 12.08 -6.99
C VAL A 139 11.78 12.81 -5.68
N SER A 140 10.66 13.53 -5.59
CA SER A 140 10.26 14.19 -4.35
C SER A 140 9.77 13.18 -3.30
N ASP A 141 9.76 13.59 -2.03
CA ASP A 141 9.28 12.74 -0.93
C ASP A 141 7.81 12.35 -1.11
N GLU A 142 6.99 13.27 -1.64
CA GLU A 142 5.56 13.05 -1.90
C GLU A 142 5.31 11.98 -2.98
N LYS A 143 6.28 11.76 -3.86
CA LYS A 143 6.21 10.70 -4.87
C LYS A 143 6.88 9.42 -4.39
N GLY A 144 8.05 9.53 -3.78
CA GLY A 144 8.88 8.41 -3.38
C GLY A 144 8.30 7.58 -2.23
N ILE A 145 7.58 8.18 -1.30
CA ILE A 145 7.03 7.52 -0.11
C ILE A 145 6.19 6.28 -0.46
N PHE A 146 5.43 6.34 -1.54
CA PHE A 146 4.49 5.29 -1.92
C PHE A 146 5.17 4.01 -2.42
N ALA A 147 6.44 4.08 -2.84
CA ALA A 147 7.21 2.90 -3.23
C ALA A 147 7.46 1.95 -2.04
N GLY A 148 7.34 2.46 -0.81
CA GLY A 148 7.52 1.69 0.43
C GLY A 148 6.32 0.84 0.85
N ASP A 149 5.14 1.03 0.24
CA ASP A 149 3.92 0.32 0.62
C ASP A 149 2.89 0.27 -0.51
N ILE A 150 1.96 1.24 -0.56
CA ILE A 150 0.70 1.10 -1.32
C ILE A 150 0.89 1.14 -2.83
N LEU A 151 1.89 1.86 -3.36
CA LEU A 151 2.22 1.79 -4.78
C LEU A 151 2.80 0.43 -5.14
N ALA A 152 3.73 -0.09 -4.31
CA ALA A 152 4.27 -1.43 -4.49
C ALA A 152 3.16 -2.50 -4.41
N THR A 153 2.19 -2.32 -3.51
CA THR A 153 1.03 -3.21 -3.36
C THR A 153 0.12 -3.16 -4.61
N GLY A 154 -0.15 -1.98 -5.14
CA GLY A 154 -0.90 -1.83 -6.40
C GLY A 154 -0.18 -2.44 -7.60
N TYR A 155 1.14 -2.22 -7.69
CA TYR A 155 1.97 -2.82 -8.74
C TYR A 155 2.02 -4.35 -8.61
N PHE A 156 2.17 -4.88 -7.40
CA PHE A 156 2.13 -6.31 -7.13
C PHE A 156 0.81 -6.95 -7.56
N ALA A 157 -0.33 -6.25 -7.35
CA ALA A 157 -1.60 -6.73 -7.84
C ALA A 157 -1.60 -6.89 -9.36
N ALA A 158 -1.10 -5.89 -10.09
CA ALA A 158 -1.04 -5.87 -11.56
C ALA A 158 -0.05 -6.90 -12.11
N ASP A 159 1.18 -6.98 -11.54
CA ASP A 159 2.22 -7.94 -11.92
C ASP A 159 1.73 -9.40 -11.76
N ARG A 160 1.11 -9.72 -10.62
CA ARG A 160 0.53 -11.05 -10.38
C ARG A 160 -0.72 -11.33 -11.21
N GLY A 161 -1.39 -10.29 -11.69
CA GLY A 161 -2.48 -10.39 -12.65
C GLY A 161 -2.00 -10.92 -14.01
N GLU A 162 -0.68 -10.90 -14.27
CA GLU A 162 -0.11 -11.32 -15.57
C GLU A 162 -0.79 -10.63 -16.75
N ILE A 163 -1.09 -9.34 -16.56
CA ILE A 163 -1.79 -8.50 -17.53
C ILE A 163 -1.01 -8.48 -18.86
N LYS A 164 -1.74 -8.66 -19.95
CA LYS A 164 -1.19 -8.66 -21.32
C LYS A 164 -1.83 -7.53 -22.13
N PRO A 165 -1.16 -7.09 -23.22
CA PRO A 165 -1.78 -6.19 -24.17
C PRO A 165 -3.15 -6.73 -24.64
N ASN A 166 -4.13 -5.83 -24.74
CA ASN A 166 -5.52 -6.10 -25.09
C ASN A 166 -6.37 -6.82 -24.03
N ASP A 167 -5.88 -7.09 -22.84
CA ASP A 167 -6.70 -7.59 -21.75
C ASP A 167 -7.74 -6.54 -21.28
N VAL A 168 -8.88 -7.01 -20.85
CA VAL A 168 -9.87 -6.23 -20.08
C VAL A 168 -9.58 -6.45 -18.60
N VAL A 169 -9.13 -5.40 -17.93
CA VAL A 169 -8.78 -5.43 -16.50
C VAL A 169 -9.86 -4.75 -15.69
N ALA A 170 -10.40 -5.43 -14.67
CA ALA A 170 -11.31 -4.85 -13.69
C ALA A 170 -10.60 -4.67 -12.35
N VAL A 171 -10.64 -3.46 -11.78
CA VAL A 171 -10.08 -3.16 -10.46
C VAL A 171 -11.23 -2.88 -9.51
N ILE A 172 -11.39 -3.71 -8.48
CA ILE A 172 -12.42 -3.56 -7.45
C ILE A 172 -11.84 -2.74 -6.29
N GLY A 173 -12.45 -1.60 -6.03
CA GLY A 173 -12.00 -0.59 -5.08
C GLY A 173 -11.11 0.45 -5.73
N SER A 174 -11.45 1.73 -5.54
CA SER A 174 -10.68 2.91 -5.95
C SER A 174 -10.18 3.69 -4.72
N GLY A 175 -9.89 2.99 -3.62
CA GLY A 175 -9.08 3.52 -2.52
C GLY A 175 -7.62 3.69 -2.94
N PRO A 176 -6.72 4.17 -2.06
CA PRO A 176 -5.32 4.43 -2.42
C PRO A 176 -4.61 3.27 -3.11
N VAL A 177 -4.76 2.03 -2.60
CA VAL A 177 -4.18 0.82 -3.23
C VAL A 177 -4.82 0.55 -4.58
N GLY A 178 -6.16 0.66 -4.69
CA GLY A 178 -6.87 0.43 -5.94
C GLY A 178 -6.51 1.44 -7.03
N LEU A 179 -6.35 2.72 -6.68
CA LEU A 179 -5.86 3.75 -7.61
C LEU A 179 -4.45 3.43 -8.11
N PHE A 180 -3.57 2.95 -7.24
CA PHE A 180 -2.24 2.50 -7.67
C PHE A 180 -2.27 1.19 -8.45
N ALA A 181 -3.21 0.28 -8.17
CA ALA A 181 -3.41 -0.90 -8.99
C ALA A 181 -3.88 -0.53 -10.41
N GLN A 182 -4.77 0.48 -10.56
CA GLN A 182 -5.18 1.03 -11.84
C GLN A 182 -4.00 1.66 -12.59
N MET A 183 -3.24 2.54 -11.90
CA MET A 183 -2.07 3.21 -12.46
C MET A 183 -1.01 2.19 -12.92
N SER A 184 -0.78 1.15 -12.11
CA SER A 184 0.15 0.08 -12.43
C SER A 184 -0.33 -0.81 -13.57
N ALA A 185 -1.62 -1.15 -13.60
CA ALA A 185 -2.21 -1.95 -14.68
C ALA A 185 -2.03 -1.30 -16.06
N LEU A 186 -2.14 0.03 -16.14
CA LEU A 186 -1.95 0.79 -17.38
C LEU A 186 -0.51 0.65 -17.94
N LEU A 187 0.50 0.39 -17.11
CA LEU A 187 1.87 0.15 -17.57
C LEU A 187 2.02 -1.14 -18.39
N PHE A 188 1.08 -2.07 -18.30
CA PHE A 188 1.05 -3.33 -19.05
C PHE A 188 0.25 -3.24 -20.36
N GLU A 189 -0.19 -2.03 -20.74
CA GLU A 189 -0.91 -1.73 -21.99
C GLU A 189 -2.17 -2.58 -22.23
N PRO A 190 -3.06 -2.75 -21.23
CA PRO A 190 -4.31 -3.46 -21.42
C PRO A 190 -5.22 -2.72 -22.43
N LYS A 191 -6.25 -3.41 -22.98
CA LYS A 191 -7.29 -2.77 -23.78
C LYS A 191 -8.05 -1.69 -23.01
N VAL A 192 -8.34 -1.99 -21.73
CA VAL A 192 -9.05 -1.08 -20.83
C VAL A 192 -8.81 -1.49 -19.38
N VAL A 193 -8.75 -0.49 -18.48
CA VAL A 193 -8.84 -0.66 -17.04
C VAL A 193 -10.17 -0.10 -16.56
N LEU A 194 -11.03 -0.95 -16.03
CA LEU A 194 -12.34 -0.60 -15.47
C LEU A 194 -12.20 -0.43 -13.95
N ALA A 195 -12.42 0.77 -13.46
CA ALA A 195 -12.32 1.13 -12.05
C ALA A 195 -13.69 1.02 -11.38
N ILE A 196 -13.90 0.02 -10.54
CA ILE A 196 -15.19 -0.29 -9.91
C ILE A 196 -15.21 0.19 -8.47
N ASP A 197 -16.03 1.18 -8.15
CA ASP A 197 -16.23 1.73 -6.81
C ASP A 197 -17.65 2.32 -6.71
N SER A 198 -18.06 2.73 -5.52
CA SER A 198 -19.32 3.44 -5.27
C SER A 198 -19.12 4.93 -4.95
N MET A 199 -17.88 5.39 -4.76
CA MET A 199 -17.55 6.75 -4.32
C MET A 199 -17.22 7.63 -5.53
N PRO A 200 -18.04 8.65 -5.84
CA PRO A 200 -17.84 9.49 -7.02
C PRO A 200 -16.47 10.17 -7.07
N GLU A 201 -15.98 10.71 -5.95
CA GLU A 201 -14.69 11.39 -5.86
C GLU A 201 -13.50 10.47 -6.16
N ARG A 202 -13.59 9.19 -5.80
CA ARG A 202 -12.58 8.18 -6.11
C ARG A 202 -12.62 7.80 -7.59
N LEU A 203 -13.82 7.68 -8.16
CA LEU A 203 -14.03 7.40 -9.57
C LEU A 203 -13.55 8.56 -10.45
N GLU A 204 -13.71 9.81 -10.00
CA GLU A 204 -13.11 10.97 -10.68
C GLU A 204 -11.58 10.92 -10.68
N MET A 205 -10.95 10.44 -9.59
CA MET A 205 -9.51 10.21 -9.57
C MET A 205 -9.11 9.07 -10.52
N SER A 206 -9.87 7.97 -10.55
CA SER A 206 -9.66 6.87 -11.50
C SER A 206 -9.67 7.36 -12.95
N LYS A 207 -10.62 8.25 -13.28
CA LYS A 207 -10.69 8.87 -14.60
C LYS A 207 -9.47 9.72 -14.93
N LYS A 208 -8.95 10.49 -13.96
CA LYS A 208 -7.72 11.30 -14.15
C LYS A 208 -6.49 10.42 -14.36
N ILE A 209 -6.45 9.24 -13.77
CA ILE A 209 -5.40 8.23 -13.97
C ILE A 209 -5.46 7.63 -15.38
N GLY A 210 -6.63 7.63 -16.02
CA GLY A 210 -6.84 7.03 -17.34
C GLY A 210 -7.66 5.73 -17.31
N ALA A 211 -8.19 5.33 -16.15
CA ALA A 211 -9.12 4.22 -16.02
C ALA A 211 -10.56 4.66 -16.37
N VAL A 212 -11.38 3.71 -16.79
CA VAL A 212 -12.81 3.93 -17.05
C VAL A 212 -13.58 3.74 -15.75
N PRO A 213 -14.23 4.79 -15.21
CA PRO A 213 -14.96 4.68 -13.95
C PRO A 213 -16.26 3.88 -14.13
N VAL A 214 -16.54 3.00 -13.17
CA VAL A 214 -17.78 2.19 -13.12
C VAL A 214 -18.37 2.35 -11.71
N ASN A 215 -19.41 3.18 -11.59
CA ASN A 215 -20.13 3.36 -10.33
C ASN A 215 -21.08 2.18 -10.10
N MET A 216 -20.66 1.23 -9.28
CA MET A 216 -21.44 0.03 -8.97
C MET A 216 -22.76 0.29 -8.22
N SER A 217 -22.97 1.51 -7.71
CA SER A 217 -24.26 1.92 -7.12
C SER A 217 -25.27 2.37 -8.17
N GLU A 218 -24.84 2.68 -9.39
CA GLU A 218 -25.68 3.21 -10.47
C GLU A 218 -25.87 2.22 -11.61
N VAL A 219 -24.85 1.35 -11.87
CA VAL A 219 -24.87 0.42 -12.99
C VAL A 219 -24.45 -1.00 -12.55
N ASP A 220 -24.88 -2.01 -13.30
CA ASP A 220 -24.36 -3.37 -13.13
C ASP A 220 -22.94 -3.45 -13.70
N ALA A 221 -21.95 -3.45 -12.81
CA ALA A 221 -20.54 -3.54 -13.18
C ALA A 221 -20.23 -4.78 -14.04
N GLN A 222 -20.92 -5.91 -13.83
CA GLN A 222 -20.76 -7.11 -14.68
C GLN A 222 -21.21 -6.85 -16.12
N ALA A 223 -22.30 -6.12 -16.32
CA ALA A 223 -22.78 -5.76 -17.66
C ALA A 223 -21.75 -4.87 -18.38
N VAL A 224 -21.22 -3.86 -17.71
CA VAL A 224 -20.17 -2.98 -18.25
C VAL A 224 -18.91 -3.78 -18.64
N ILE A 225 -18.44 -4.68 -17.75
CA ILE A 225 -17.29 -5.54 -18.05
C ILE A 225 -17.54 -6.40 -19.30
N LYS A 226 -18.73 -6.99 -19.42
CA LYS A 226 -19.11 -7.81 -20.59
C LYS A 226 -19.16 -7.01 -21.88
N GLU A 227 -19.61 -5.77 -21.84
CA GLU A 227 -19.61 -4.87 -22.99
C GLU A 227 -18.20 -4.66 -23.54
N HIS A 228 -17.19 -4.42 -22.65
CA HIS A 228 -15.80 -4.24 -23.04
C HIS A 228 -15.10 -5.53 -23.48
N SER A 229 -15.60 -6.70 -23.05
CA SER A 229 -14.98 -8.02 -23.23
C SER A 229 -15.75 -8.96 -24.17
N GLU A 230 -16.63 -8.45 -25.03
CA GLU A 230 -17.41 -9.26 -25.97
C GLU A 230 -18.24 -10.36 -25.27
N GLY A 231 -18.75 -10.05 -24.08
CA GLY A 231 -19.57 -10.95 -23.26
C GLY A 231 -18.81 -11.93 -22.39
N ARG A 232 -17.46 -11.99 -22.45
CA ARG A 232 -16.64 -13.01 -21.78
C ARG A 232 -16.49 -12.77 -20.28
N GLY A 233 -16.36 -11.53 -19.83
CA GLY A 233 -15.90 -11.11 -18.50
C GLY A 233 -14.47 -10.56 -18.53
N ALA A 234 -13.96 -10.09 -17.40
CA ALA A 234 -12.62 -9.53 -17.29
C ALA A 234 -11.54 -10.62 -17.43
N ASP A 235 -10.50 -10.34 -18.20
CA ASP A 235 -9.32 -11.21 -18.29
C ASP A 235 -8.60 -11.29 -16.95
N VAL A 236 -8.48 -10.14 -16.28
CA VAL A 236 -7.86 -9.99 -14.97
C VAL A 236 -8.75 -9.17 -14.05
N VAL A 237 -8.91 -9.62 -12.81
CA VAL A 237 -9.56 -8.85 -11.73
C VAL A 237 -8.55 -8.58 -10.64
N LEU A 238 -8.33 -7.31 -10.34
CA LEU A 238 -7.51 -6.85 -9.22
C LEU A 238 -8.44 -6.47 -8.07
N GLU A 239 -8.32 -7.19 -6.94
CA GLU A 239 -9.15 -6.95 -5.75
C GLU A 239 -8.32 -6.19 -4.72
N ALA A 240 -8.75 -4.94 -4.39
CA ALA A 240 -8.02 -4.01 -3.53
C ALA A 240 -8.86 -3.46 -2.36
N VAL A 241 -9.93 -4.16 -1.96
CA VAL A 241 -10.81 -3.77 -0.84
C VAL A 241 -10.55 -4.61 0.40
N GLY A 242 -10.45 -5.94 0.25
CA GLY A 242 -10.15 -6.86 1.34
C GLY A 242 -11.36 -7.27 2.18
N ILE A 243 -12.53 -7.46 1.57
CA ILE A 243 -13.73 -7.94 2.26
C ILE A 243 -14.40 -9.06 1.45
N GLU A 244 -15.21 -9.88 2.12
CA GLU A 244 -15.91 -10.99 1.46
C GLU A 244 -16.78 -10.57 0.27
N PRO A 245 -17.58 -9.50 0.32
CA PRO A 245 -18.39 -9.07 -0.83
C PRO A 245 -17.55 -8.74 -2.07
N SER A 246 -16.46 -7.98 -1.94
CA SER A 246 -15.59 -7.63 -3.07
C SER A 246 -14.91 -8.85 -3.69
N LEU A 247 -14.55 -9.84 -2.85
CA LEU A 247 -13.98 -11.08 -3.35
C LEU A 247 -15.02 -11.94 -4.09
N LYS A 248 -16.27 -11.98 -3.63
CA LYS A 248 -17.38 -12.61 -4.37
C LYS A 248 -17.60 -11.94 -5.74
N ASP A 249 -17.54 -10.61 -5.77
CA ASP A 249 -17.64 -9.86 -7.03
C ASP A 249 -16.46 -10.16 -7.96
N ALA A 250 -15.25 -10.35 -7.44
CA ALA A 250 -14.10 -10.74 -8.24
C ALA A 250 -14.34 -12.08 -8.98
N PHE A 251 -14.89 -13.09 -8.28
CA PHE A 251 -15.27 -14.37 -8.92
C PHE A 251 -16.43 -14.23 -9.91
N LYS A 252 -17.32 -13.25 -9.71
CA LYS A 252 -18.41 -12.95 -10.64
C LYS A 252 -17.91 -12.28 -11.92
N TYR A 253 -16.93 -11.38 -11.80
CA TYR A 253 -16.47 -10.52 -12.89
C TYR A 253 -15.41 -11.17 -13.78
N VAL A 254 -14.57 -12.04 -13.24
CA VAL A 254 -13.52 -12.71 -14.01
C VAL A 254 -14.12 -13.67 -15.04
N ARG A 255 -13.53 -13.74 -16.25
CA ARG A 255 -13.92 -14.72 -17.28
C ARG A 255 -13.45 -16.15 -16.93
N PRO A 256 -13.98 -17.20 -17.56
CA PRO A 256 -13.33 -18.51 -17.55
C PRO A 256 -11.86 -18.43 -18.01
N ALA A 257 -11.00 -19.22 -17.37
CA ALA A 257 -9.54 -19.18 -17.51
C ALA A 257 -8.92 -17.78 -17.29
N GLY A 258 -9.55 -16.94 -16.44
CA GLY A 258 -9.05 -15.63 -16.05
C GLY A 258 -8.33 -15.66 -14.71
N ILE A 259 -7.75 -14.53 -14.35
CA ILE A 259 -6.93 -14.39 -13.14
C ILE A 259 -7.59 -13.41 -12.16
N ILE A 260 -7.66 -13.80 -10.90
CA ILE A 260 -7.98 -12.90 -9.77
C ILE A 260 -6.70 -12.68 -8.96
N SER A 261 -6.28 -11.42 -8.81
CA SER A 261 -5.17 -11.01 -7.96
C SER A 261 -5.70 -10.17 -6.79
N ALA A 262 -5.74 -10.75 -5.59
CA ALA A 262 -6.26 -10.12 -4.39
C ALA A 262 -5.11 -9.62 -3.50
N VAL A 263 -5.14 -8.32 -3.19
CA VAL A 263 -4.17 -7.63 -2.34
C VAL A 263 -4.83 -6.80 -1.24
N GLY A 264 -6.15 -6.76 -1.20
CA GLY A 264 -6.89 -6.18 -0.09
C GLY A 264 -6.51 -6.84 1.24
N MET A 265 -6.50 -6.08 2.34
CA MET A 265 -6.21 -6.62 3.67
C MET A 265 -7.47 -7.24 4.27
N TYR A 266 -7.52 -8.56 4.27
CA TYR A 266 -8.62 -9.31 4.89
C TYR A 266 -8.39 -9.47 6.39
N THR A 267 -9.39 -9.13 7.19
CA THR A 267 -9.40 -9.32 8.65
C THR A 267 -10.22 -10.53 9.09
N GLU A 268 -11.10 -11.02 8.22
CA GLU A 268 -11.84 -12.26 8.44
C GLU A 268 -10.91 -13.47 8.30
N PRO A 269 -10.94 -14.42 9.26
CA PRO A 269 -10.05 -15.59 9.25
C PRO A 269 -10.38 -16.58 8.13
N GLU A 270 -11.61 -16.59 7.65
CA GLU A 270 -12.10 -17.55 6.67
C GLU A 270 -12.97 -16.87 5.60
N PHE A 271 -12.92 -17.40 4.39
CA PHE A 271 -13.78 -17.01 3.27
C PHE A 271 -14.36 -18.28 2.62
N PRO A 272 -15.69 -18.35 2.37
CA PRO A 272 -16.29 -19.46 1.68
C PRO A 272 -15.90 -19.49 0.21
N PHE A 273 -14.80 -20.19 -0.12
CA PHE A 273 -14.26 -20.25 -1.47
C PHE A 273 -15.23 -20.96 -2.43
N PRO A 274 -15.60 -20.39 -3.60
CA PRO A 274 -16.55 -20.96 -4.53
C PRO A 274 -15.90 -22.08 -5.37
N MET A 275 -15.49 -23.16 -4.72
CA MET A 275 -14.65 -24.22 -5.26
C MET A 275 -15.20 -24.81 -6.57
N PHE A 276 -16.49 -25.13 -6.62
CA PHE A 276 -17.09 -25.75 -7.80
C PHE A 276 -17.09 -24.80 -9.01
N GLN A 277 -17.39 -23.53 -8.79
CA GLN A 277 -17.37 -22.54 -9.87
C GLN A 277 -15.94 -22.27 -10.36
N ALA A 278 -14.99 -22.17 -9.43
CA ALA A 278 -13.57 -21.96 -9.77
C ALA A 278 -13.04 -23.14 -10.59
N PHE A 279 -13.36 -24.39 -10.20
CA PHE A 279 -13.00 -25.60 -10.92
C PHE A 279 -13.59 -25.64 -12.34
N LEU A 280 -14.92 -25.41 -12.51
CA LEU A 280 -15.58 -25.48 -13.81
C LEU A 280 -15.13 -24.37 -14.77
N ARG A 281 -14.63 -23.27 -14.22
CA ARG A 281 -14.22 -22.09 -15.02
C ARG A 281 -12.71 -21.95 -15.14
N ASP A 282 -11.92 -22.88 -14.58
CA ASP A 282 -10.44 -22.84 -14.62
C ASP A 282 -9.85 -21.51 -14.12
N ILE A 283 -10.33 -21.04 -12.95
CA ILE A 283 -9.95 -19.74 -12.40
C ILE A 283 -8.60 -19.83 -11.70
N THR A 284 -7.68 -18.93 -12.04
CA THR A 284 -6.46 -18.71 -11.27
C THR A 284 -6.73 -17.68 -10.18
N PHE A 285 -6.61 -18.09 -8.91
CA PHE A 285 -6.75 -17.20 -7.77
C PHE A 285 -5.42 -17.02 -7.04
N LYS A 286 -4.98 -15.77 -6.92
CA LYS A 286 -3.73 -15.39 -6.25
C LYS A 286 -4.03 -14.39 -5.15
N ILE A 287 -3.59 -14.68 -3.92
CA ILE A 287 -3.73 -13.81 -2.76
C ILE A 287 -2.39 -13.72 -2.03
N GLY A 288 -2.10 -12.58 -1.43
CA GLY A 288 -0.89 -12.44 -0.59
C GLY A 288 -0.50 -11.00 -0.32
N MET A 289 0.34 -10.85 0.69
CA MET A 289 0.93 -9.59 1.11
C MET A 289 2.10 -9.21 0.19
N CYS A 290 2.16 -7.95 -0.23
CA CYS A 290 3.18 -7.45 -1.16
C CYS A 290 4.61 -7.66 -0.62
N PRO A 291 5.51 -8.26 -1.41
CA PRO A 291 6.95 -8.30 -1.12
C PRO A 291 7.61 -6.98 -1.54
N VAL A 292 7.31 -5.89 -0.84
CA VAL A 292 7.59 -4.49 -1.22
C VAL A 292 9.03 -4.28 -1.70
N LYS A 293 10.02 -4.82 -0.98
CA LYS A 293 11.44 -4.66 -1.33
C LYS A 293 11.76 -5.11 -2.75
N ARG A 294 11.04 -6.11 -3.27
CA ARG A 294 11.19 -6.59 -4.66
C ARG A 294 10.90 -5.51 -5.70
N TYR A 295 9.98 -4.60 -5.39
CA TYR A 295 9.47 -3.60 -6.34
C TYR A 295 10.00 -2.19 -6.13
N MET A 296 10.54 -1.86 -4.93
CA MET A 296 10.92 -0.49 -4.56
C MET A 296 11.84 0.18 -5.59
N GLY A 297 12.93 -0.48 -5.96
CA GLY A 297 13.90 0.09 -6.91
C GLY A 297 13.29 0.32 -8.30
N THR A 298 12.52 -0.65 -8.81
CA THR A 298 11.82 -0.52 -10.10
C THR A 298 10.83 0.63 -10.09
N LEU A 299 10.06 0.78 -9.02
CA LEU A 299 9.04 1.83 -8.91
C LEU A 299 9.66 3.21 -8.77
N LEU A 300 10.72 3.35 -7.97
CA LEU A 300 11.45 4.62 -7.86
C LEU A 300 12.04 5.04 -9.22
N ASN A 301 12.56 4.09 -10.01
CA ASN A 301 13.04 4.36 -11.36
C ASN A 301 11.89 4.77 -12.29
N THR A 302 10.75 4.08 -12.24
CA THR A 302 9.55 4.41 -13.03
C THR A 302 9.05 5.83 -12.75
N ILE A 303 9.06 6.23 -11.45
CA ILE A 303 8.73 7.60 -11.02
C ILE A 303 9.78 8.60 -11.53
N SER A 304 11.07 8.27 -11.38
CA SER A 304 12.20 9.11 -11.82
C SER A 304 12.17 9.38 -13.33
N GLU A 305 11.74 8.40 -14.12
CA GLU A 305 11.56 8.51 -15.57
C GLU A 305 10.27 9.27 -15.98
N GLY A 306 9.45 9.67 -15.03
CA GLY A 306 8.19 10.37 -15.29
C GLY A 306 7.07 9.52 -15.88
N LYS A 307 7.21 8.20 -15.86
CA LYS A 307 6.20 7.25 -16.37
C LYS A 307 5.00 7.10 -15.43
N MET A 308 5.16 7.50 -14.17
CA MET A 308 4.13 7.45 -13.14
C MET A 308 4.25 8.63 -12.20
N ASP A 309 3.12 9.24 -11.83
CA ASP A 309 3.07 10.27 -10.80
C ASP A 309 2.16 9.84 -9.63
N PRO A 310 2.71 9.21 -8.59
CA PRO A 310 1.91 8.75 -7.47
C PRO A 310 1.40 9.89 -6.57
N SER A 311 1.95 11.10 -6.67
CA SER A 311 1.47 12.25 -5.88
C SER A 311 0.06 12.69 -6.25
N MET A 312 -0.48 12.25 -7.38
CA MET A 312 -1.84 12.58 -7.83
C MET A 312 -2.93 12.20 -6.82
N ILE A 313 -2.72 11.17 -6.01
CA ILE A 313 -3.71 10.73 -5.02
C ILE A 313 -3.63 11.48 -3.68
N VAL A 314 -2.60 12.31 -3.47
CA VAL A 314 -2.44 13.08 -2.23
C VAL A 314 -3.45 14.21 -2.22
N THR A 315 -4.41 14.13 -1.31
CA THR A 315 -5.44 15.17 -1.14
C THR A 315 -5.17 16.08 0.04
N HIS A 316 -4.43 15.59 1.04
CA HIS A 316 -4.13 16.34 2.25
C HIS A 316 -2.67 16.16 2.66
N THR A 317 -2.03 17.27 3.00
CA THR A 317 -0.72 17.31 3.65
C THR A 317 -0.84 18.19 4.87
N MET A 318 -0.37 17.71 6.02
CA MET A 318 -0.52 18.41 7.29
C MET A 318 0.65 18.13 8.24
N PRO A 319 0.91 19.02 9.21
CA PRO A 319 1.93 18.77 10.23
C PRO A 319 1.56 17.55 11.10
N LEU A 320 2.56 16.96 11.75
CA LEU A 320 2.36 15.81 12.63
C LEU A 320 1.30 16.07 13.72
N ALA A 321 1.25 17.31 14.23
CA ALA A 321 0.30 17.71 15.27
C ALA A 321 -1.17 17.51 14.87
N ASP A 322 -1.47 17.57 13.58
CA ASP A 322 -2.82 17.41 13.02
C ASP A 322 -3.18 15.96 12.68
N ALA A 323 -2.30 14.98 13.00
CA ALA A 323 -2.55 13.58 12.68
C ALA A 323 -3.91 13.05 13.18
N PRO A 324 -4.39 13.36 14.42
CA PRO A 324 -5.73 12.92 14.84
C PRO A 324 -6.85 13.42 13.91
N ARG A 325 -6.76 14.66 13.39
CA ARG A 325 -7.68 15.16 12.36
C ARG A 325 -7.51 14.38 11.04
N GLY A 326 -6.27 14.09 10.65
CA GLY A 326 -5.96 13.29 9.47
C GLY A 326 -6.63 11.91 9.50
N TYR A 327 -6.59 11.24 10.63
CA TYR A 327 -7.29 9.98 10.86
C TYR A 327 -8.81 10.11 10.79
N ASP A 328 -9.38 11.17 11.39
CA ASP A 328 -10.82 11.41 11.34
C ASP A 328 -11.33 11.65 9.91
N ILE A 329 -10.67 12.53 9.14
CA ILE A 329 -11.08 12.79 7.75
C ILE A 329 -10.90 11.58 6.85
N PHE A 330 -9.84 10.81 7.04
CA PHE A 330 -9.58 9.60 6.26
C PHE A 330 -10.61 8.49 6.57
N THR A 331 -10.85 8.21 7.85
CA THR A 331 -11.81 7.17 8.30
C THR A 331 -13.24 7.50 7.88
N ASN A 332 -13.65 8.75 8.09
CA ASN A 332 -15.01 9.20 7.85
C ASN A 332 -15.22 9.73 6.42
N ARG A 333 -14.20 9.60 5.54
CA ARG A 333 -14.26 10.04 4.14
C ARG A 333 -14.72 11.48 3.98
N LYS A 334 -14.28 12.35 4.89
CA LYS A 334 -14.58 13.78 4.86
C LYS A 334 -13.67 14.50 3.87
N GLU A 335 -14.08 15.69 3.42
CA GLU A 335 -13.26 16.60 2.62
C GLU A 335 -12.70 15.96 1.32
N ASN A 336 -13.41 14.97 0.74
CA ASN A 336 -12.98 14.21 -0.41
C ASN A 336 -11.60 13.54 -0.22
N CYS A 337 -11.30 13.12 1.01
CA CYS A 337 -10.02 12.57 1.39
C CYS A 337 -9.75 11.23 0.69
N ILE A 338 -8.64 11.16 -0.04
CA ILE A 338 -8.09 9.92 -0.64
C ILE A 338 -6.82 9.51 0.10
N LYS A 339 -5.86 10.43 0.25
CA LYS A 339 -4.59 10.16 0.93
C LYS A 339 -4.13 11.36 1.75
N VAL A 340 -3.66 11.05 2.97
CA VAL A 340 -3.07 12.03 3.90
C VAL A 340 -1.58 11.76 4.02
N LEU A 341 -0.77 12.81 3.86
CA LEU A 341 0.64 12.83 4.23
C LEU A 341 0.83 13.72 5.47
N LEU A 342 1.63 13.24 6.40
CA LEU A 342 2.06 13.95 7.59
C LEU A 342 3.50 14.45 7.38
N LYS A 343 3.78 15.66 7.86
CA LYS A 343 5.11 16.28 7.87
C LYS A 343 5.65 16.33 9.31
N PRO A 344 6.40 15.31 9.75
CA PRO A 344 6.81 15.23 11.15
C PRO A 344 7.77 16.33 11.61
N GLN A 345 8.41 17.02 10.66
CA GLN A 345 9.36 18.09 10.96
C GLN A 345 8.72 19.49 11.03
N GLU A 346 7.40 19.58 10.84
CA GLU A 346 6.62 20.84 10.90
C GLU A 346 5.83 20.98 12.21
#